data_09bcc975e874eb50f2c62beac007aeb0
#
_entry.id   09bcc975e874eb50f2c62beac007aeb0
#
_cell.length_a   1.000
_cell.length_b   1.000
_cell.length_c   1.000
_cell.angle_alpha   90.00
_cell.angle_beta   90.00
_cell.angle_gamma   90.00
#
_symmetry.space_group_name_H-M   'P 1'
#
loop_
_entity.id
_entity.type
_entity.pdbx_description
1 polymer ?
#
loop_
_entity_poly.entity_id
_entity_poly.type
_entity_poly.pdbx_seq_one_letter_code
_entity_poly.pdbx_strand_id
1 'polypeptide(L)'
;MSFTNNKTTNWLIGGLILMNLVLLTILFLNRPKEGMPFEDRHNDKMEWLQKELDLTDEQAAKFKELRKEHFTATRVQFRKIRTLKKEMIEALAQETPDTVNARLISIEIGNQHTVMDEMLIDHFMKLQAECNPEQRQKLGRVFQRFTKHRKGPRNGSMKERRKKRFKEEN
;
A
#
# COMPACT_ATOMS: atom_id res chain seq x y z
N MET A 1 18.66 12.69 -56.06
CA MET A 1 18.46 12.52 -54.60
C MET A 1 19.05 13.73 -53.91
N SER A 2 18.22 14.69 -53.51
CA SER A 2 18.65 15.96 -52.93
C SER A 2 18.94 15.75 -51.44
N PHE A 3 20.20 15.93 -51.06
CA PHE A 3 20.61 15.99 -49.67
C PHE A 3 20.03 17.21 -49.00
N THR A 4 18.99 17.03 -48.22
CA THR A 4 18.39 18.07 -47.37
C THR A 4 19.43 18.66 -46.43
N ASN A 5 19.47 19.96 -46.41
CA ASN A 5 20.38 20.84 -45.72
C ASN A 5 20.66 20.44 -44.29
N ASN A 6 21.84 19.88 -43.98
CA ASN A 6 22.25 19.42 -42.66
C ASN A 6 22.09 20.45 -41.53
N LYS A 7 22.05 21.74 -41.85
CA LYS A 7 21.88 22.83 -40.87
C LYS A 7 20.48 22.85 -40.27
N THR A 8 19.43 22.69 -41.09
CA THR A 8 18.02 22.65 -40.60
C THR A 8 17.75 21.39 -39.81
N THR A 9 18.27 20.25 -40.24
CA THR A 9 18.13 18.97 -39.54
C THR A 9 18.83 18.99 -38.17
N ASN A 10 20.03 19.57 -38.10
CA ASN A 10 20.77 19.71 -36.85
C ASN A 10 20.06 20.67 -35.86
N TRP A 11 19.42 21.73 -36.38
CA TRP A 11 18.63 22.66 -35.55
C TRP A 11 17.37 22.00 -35.00
N LEU A 12 16.69 21.14 -35.79
CA LEU A 12 15.52 20.36 -35.35
C LEU A 12 15.91 19.32 -34.29
N ILE A 13 17.04 18.63 -34.49
CA ILE A 13 17.56 17.67 -33.54
C ILE A 13 17.94 18.37 -32.20
N GLY A 14 18.61 19.53 -32.30
CA GLY A 14 18.96 20.33 -31.11
C GLY A 14 17.70 20.78 -30.33
N GLY A 15 16.68 21.24 -31.02
CA GLY A 15 15.39 21.61 -30.43
C GLY A 15 14.67 20.43 -29.76
N LEU A 16 14.71 19.26 -30.40
CA LEU A 16 14.11 18.03 -29.84
C LEU A 16 14.84 17.57 -28.56
N ILE A 17 16.17 17.66 -28.56
CA ILE A 17 16.99 17.31 -27.36
C ILE A 17 16.69 18.28 -26.24
N LEU A 18 16.65 19.61 -26.53
CA LEU A 18 16.32 20.61 -25.53
C LEU A 18 14.93 20.40 -24.92
N MET A 19 13.94 20.14 -25.78
CA MET A 19 12.56 19.85 -25.33
C MET A 19 12.49 18.59 -24.45
N ASN A 20 13.22 17.52 -24.80
CA ASN A 20 13.31 16.31 -23.99
C ASN A 20 13.98 16.57 -22.63
N LEU A 21 15.05 17.38 -22.59
CA LEU A 21 15.71 17.77 -21.33
C LEU A 21 14.77 18.58 -20.44
N VAL A 22 14.00 19.51 -21.00
CA VAL A 22 12.99 20.28 -20.25
C VAL A 22 11.90 19.36 -19.71
N LEU A 23 11.39 18.43 -20.52
CA LEU A 23 10.40 17.42 -20.11
C LEU A 23 10.94 16.52 -18.99
N LEU A 24 12.17 16.04 -19.10
CA LEU A 24 12.84 15.23 -18.06
C LEU A 24 13.05 16.03 -16.77
N THR A 25 13.40 17.33 -16.87
CA THR A 25 13.54 18.20 -15.70
C THR A 25 12.18 18.43 -15.01
N ILE A 26 11.12 18.66 -15.78
CA ILE A 26 9.76 18.80 -15.24
C ILE A 26 9.30 17.50 -14.58
N LEU A 27 9.52 16.35 -15.21
CA LEU A 27 9.20 15.03 -14.63
C LEU A 27 10.04 14.73 -13.39
N PHE A 28 11.30 15.16 -13.35
CA PHE A 28 12.18 15.00 -12.21
C PHE A 28 11.77 15.90 -11.04
N LEU A 29 11.41 17.15 -11.31
CA LEU A 29 10.94 18.11 -10.30
C LEU A 29 9.52 17.79 -9.82
N ASN A 30 8.66 17.27 -10.69
CA ASN A 30 7.30 16.84 -10.38
C ASN A 30 7.23 15.34 -10.03
N ARG A 31 8.36 14.66 -9.81
CA ARG A 31 8.29 13.33 -9.21
C ARG A 31 7.48 13.47 -7.93
N PRO A 32 6.31 12.79 -7.83
CA PRO A 32 5.67 12.69 -6.52
C PRO A 32 6.79 12.20 -5.60
N LYS A 33 7.04 12.90 -4.50
CA LYS A 33 8.01 12.48 -3.49
C LYS A 33 7.61 11.08 -3.08
N GLU A 34 8.12 10.07 -3.78
CA GLU A 34 8.04 8.67 -3.36
C GLU A 34 8.82 8.59 -2.07
N GLY A 35 8.07 8.50 -0.99
CA GLY A 35 8.61 8.51 0.34
C GLY A 35 8.47 9.85 1.03
N MET A 36 7.23 10.34 1.25
CA MET A 36 7.02 10.99 2.54
C MET A 36 7.56 10.02 3.58
N PRO A 37 8.47 10.48 4.48
CA PRO A 37 8.95 9.64 5.57
C PRO A 37 7.73 8.96 6.19
N PHE A 38 7.84 7.68 6.46
CA PHE A 38 6.76 6.87 7.02
C PHE A 38 6.13 7.55 8.26
N GLU A 39 6.91 8.38 8.92
CA GLU A 39 6.55 9.26 10.04
C GLU A 39 5.55 10.37 9.69
N ASP A 40 5.69 11.07 8.56
CA ASP A 40 4.78 12.18 8.22
C ASP A 40 3.37 11.67 7.88
N ARG A 41 3.26 10.56 7.15
CA ARG A 41 1.95 9.91 6.91
C ARG A 41 1.30 9.38 8.20
N HIS A 42 2.09 9.13 9.22
CA HIS A 42 1.58 8.67 10.51
C HIS A 42 1.07 9.83 11.36
N ASN A 43 1.70 10.99 11.30
CA ASN A 43 1.26 12.16 12.04
C ASN A 43 -0.08 12.68 11.52
N ASP A 44 -0.25 12.85 10.19
CA ASP A 44 -1.52 13.27 9.57
C ASP A 44 -2.69 12.37 9.96
N LYS A 45 -2.46 11.04 10.00
CA LYS A 45 -3.50 10.08 10.39
C LYS A 45 -3.80 10.12 11.88
N MET A 46 -2.83 10.46 12.71
CA MET A 46 -3.03 10.56 14.14
C MET A 46 -3.78 11.82 14.50
N GLU A 47 -3.45 12.96 13.88
CA GLU A 47 -4.18 14.21 14.04
C GLU A 47 -5.65 14.08 13.59
N TRP A 48 -5.88 13.42 12.44
CA TRP A 48 -7.24 13.13 12.00
C TRP A 48 -7.99 12.25 13.01
N LEU A 49 -7.35 11.22 13.55
CA LEU A 49 -7.96 10.31 14.52
C LEU A 49 -8.28 11.03 15.83
N GLN A 50 -7.40 11.91 16.30
CA GLN A 50 -7.62 12.74 17.49
C GLN A 50 -8.84 13.63 17.32
N LYS A 51 -9.00 14.28 16.17
CA LYS A 51 -10.16 15.12 15.84
C LYS A 51 -11.45 14.30 15.69
N GLU A 52 -11.41 13.17 15.00
CA GLU A 52 -12.59 12.32 14.73
C GLU A 52 -13.15 11.72 16.04
N LEU A 53 -12.28 11.40 17.00
CA LEU A 53 -12.64 10.79 18.28
C LEU A 53 -12.76 11.80 19.44
N ASP A 54 -12.46 13.09 19.23
CA ASP A 54 -12.37 14.12 20.27
C ASP A 54 -11.47 13.65 21.44
N LEU A 55 -10.25 13.17 21.11
CA LEU A 55 -9.30 12.71 22.13
C LEU A 55 -8.63 13.89 22.82
N THR A 56 -8.42 13.76 24.14
CA THR A 56 -7.51 14.67 24.86
C THR A 56 -6.06 14.45 24.39
N ASP A 57 -5.17 15.39 24.71
CA ASP A 57 -3.76 15.27 24.32
C ASP A 57 -3.09 14.06 24.99
N GLU A 58 -3.47 13.74 26.24
CA GLU A 58 -2.99 12.53 26.93
C GLU A 58 -3.48 11.25 26.24
N GLN A 59 -4.78 11.19 25.88
CA GLN A 59 -5.32 10.07 25.12
C GLN A 59 -4.63 9.92 23.75
N ALA A 60 -4.42 11.03 23.05
CA ALA A 60 -3.72 11.02 21.76
C ALA A 60 -2.28 10.50 21.88
N ALA A 61 -1.55 10.89 22.92
CA ALA A 61 -0.22 10.37 23.21
C ALA A 61 -0.25 8.85 23.45
N LYS A 62 -1.21 8.37 24.24
CA LYS A 62 -1.38 6.93 24.53
C LYS A 62 -1.76 6.15 23.28
N PHE A 63 -2.65 6.67 22.46
CA PHE A 63 -3.00 6.08 21.17
C PHE A 63 -1.80 5.96 20.23
N LYS A 64 -0.94 6.98 20.19
CA LYS A 64 0.30 6.97 19.40
C LYS A 64 1.25 5.86 19.89
N GLU A 65 1.40 5.69 21.19
CA GLU A 65 2.21 4.63 21.80
C GLU A 65 1.68 3.23 21.43
N LEU A 66 0.41 2.95 21.72
CA LEU A 66 -0.25 1.68 21.44
C LEU A 66 -0.17 1.32 19.94
N ARG A 67 -0.33 2.32 19.09
CA ARG A 67 -0.20 2.16 17.65
C ARG A 67 1.23 1.79 17.23
N LYS A 68 2.25 2.44 17.81
CA LYS A 68 3.66 2.13 17.56
C LYS A 68 3.98 0.69 17.96
N GLU A 69 3.53 0.26 19.13
CA GLU A 69 3.67 -1.13 19.59
C GLU A 69 3.05 -2.12 18.61
N HIS A 70 1.80 -1.90 18.23
CA HIS A 70 1.08 -2.76 17.28
C HIS A 70 1.80 -2.86 15.93
N PHE A 71 2.24 -1.73 15.35
CA PHE A 71 2.96 -1.76 14.08
C PHE A 71 4.32 -2.44 14.17
N THR A 72 5.01 -2.31 15.29
CA THR A 72 6.29 -2.98 15.50
C THR A 72 6.10 -4.50 15.58
N ALA A 73 5.11 -4.96 16.32
CA ALA A 73 4.78 -6.36 16.44
C ALA A 73 4.27 -6.98 15.13
N THR A 74 3.33 -6.33 14.45
CA THR A 74 2.78 -6.82 13.17
C THR A 74 3.82 -6.84 12.06
N ARG A 75 4.84 -5.95 12.07
CA ARG A 75 5.95 -5.97 11.10
C ARG A 75 6.73 -7.29 11.16
N VAL A 76 6.87 -7.90 12.32
CA VAL A 76 7.52 -9.21 12.49
C VAL A 76 6.71 -10.29 11.77
N GLN A 77 5.40 -10.30 11.98
CA GLN A 77 4.49 -11.25 11.33
C GLN A 77 4.46 -11.09 9.80
N PHE A 78 4.42 -9.86 9.30
CA PHE A 78 4.50 -9.61 7.86
C PHE A 78 5.79 -10.16 7.24
N ARG A 79 6.93 -10.03 7.93
CA ARG A 79 8.19 -10.61 7.46
C ARG A 79 8.11 -12.13 7.42
N LYS A 80 7.57 -12.79 8.48
CA LYS A 80 7.38 -14.24 8.52
C LYS A 80 6.51 -14.73 7.37
N ILE A 81 5.36 -14.10 7.12
CA ILE A 81 4.49 -14.44 6.00
C ILE A 81 5.21 -14.29 4.66
N ARG A 82 6.03 -13.24 4.50
CA ARG A 82 6.82 -13.04 3.26
C ARG A 82 7.83 -14.15 3.05
N THR A 83 8.53 -14.57 4.09
CA THR A 83 9.47 -15.69 4.04
C THR A 83 8.76 -16.99 3.67
N LEU A 84 7.66 -17.32 4.34
CA LEU A 84 6.86 -18.50 4.02
C LEU A 84 6.35 -18.49 2.58
N LYS A 85 5.91 -17.33 2.05
CA LYS A 85 5.51 -17.23 0.65
C LYS A 85 6.66 -17.47 -0.32
N LYS A 86 7.87 -17.03 0.02
CA LYS A 86 9.06 -17.30 -0.77
C LYS A 86 9.36 -18.81 -0.79
N GLU A 87 9.38 -19.46 0.37
CA GLU A 87 9.59 -20.91 0.52
C GLU A 87 8.52 -21.72 -0.24
N MET A 88 7.25 -21.30 -0.17
CA MET A 88 6.17 -21.93 -0.94
C MET A 88 6.42 -21.88 -2.46
N ILE A 89 6.87 -20.73 -2.96
CA ILE A 89 7.19 -20.58 -4.39
C ILE A 89 8.44 -21.40 -4.76
N GLU A 90 9.45 -21.44 -3.89
CA GLU A 90 10.66 -22.25 -4.11
C GLU A 90 10.33 -23.75 -4.17
N ALA A 91 9.42 -24.27 -3.33
CA ALA A 91 8.94 -25.64 -3.39
C ALA A 91 8.22 -25.97 -4.72
N LEU A 92 7.48 -25.01 -5.27
CA LEU A 92 6.77 -25.16 -6.53
C LEU A 92 7.66 -24.99 -7.77
N ALA A 93 8.79 -24.28 -7.63
CA ALA A 93 9.71 -23.99 -8.75
C ALA A 93 10.77 -25.07 -9.00
N GLN A 94 10.75 -26.19 -8.26
CA GLN A 94 11.66 -27.33 -8.47
C GLN A 94 11.33 -28.07 -9.77
N GLU A 95 12.28 -28.80 -10.33
CA GLU A 95 12.04 -29.68 -11.49
C GLU A 95 10.86 -30.63 -11.28
N THR A 96 10.74 -31.19 -10.07
CA THR A 96 9.55 -31.90 -9.58
C THR A 96 8.89 -31.06 -8.50
N PRO A 97 7.80 -30.33 -8.81
CA PRO A 97 7.16 -29.44 -7.87
C PRO A 97 6.67 -30.17 -6.60
N ASP A 98 7.14 -29.75 -5.44
CA ASP A 98 6.68 -30.29 -4.15
C ASP A 98 5.38 -29.62 -3.72
N THR A 99 4.28 -30.11 -4.28
CA THR A 99 2.93 -29.58 -4.00
C THR A 99 2.45 -29.90 -2.59
N VAL A 100 2.95 -30.96 -1.96
CA VAL A 100 2.59 -31.35 -0.59
C VAL A 100 3.17 -30.34 0.38
N ASN A 101 4.46 -30.06 0.30
CA ASN A 101 5.12 -29.06 1.13
C ASN A 101 4.54 -27.66 0.90
N ALA A 102 4.30 -27.27 -0.37
CA ALA A 102 3.67 -25.99 -0.68
C ALA A 102 2.30 -25.81 -0.01
N ARG A 103 1.48 -26.88 0.08
CA ARG A 103 0.19 -26.84 0.80
C ARG A 103 0.38 -26.70 2.30
N LEU A 104 1.34 -27.38 2.92
CA LEU A 104 1.65 -27.25 4.34
C LEU A 104 2.10 -25.82 4.67
N ILE A 105 2.97 -25.23 3.85
CA ILE A 105 3.38 -23.83 4.01
C ILE A 105 2.19 -22.88 3.84
N SER A 106 1.26 -23.17 2.93
CA SER A 106 0.04 -22.36 2.75
C SER A 106 -0.84 -22.36 4.02
N ILE A 107 -0.97 -23.51 4.70
CA ILE A 107 -1.67 -23.61 5.98
C ILE A 107 -0.97 -22.75 7.04
N GLU A 108 0.37 -22.82 7.11
CA GLU A 108 1.13 -22.01 8.07
C GLU A 108 0.97 -20.50 7.79
N ILE A 109 0.93 -20.08 6.51
CA ILE A 109 0.59 -18.70 6.15
C ILE A 109 -0.78 -18.31 6.68
N GLY A 110 -1.77 -19.20 6.60
CA GLY A 110 -3.11 -19.00 7.17
C GLY A 110 -3.05 -18.79 8.69
N ASN A 111 -2.30 -19.63 9.42
CA ASN A 111 -2.10 -19.50 10.86
C ASN A 111 -1.47 -18.15 11.22
N GLN A 112 -0.47 -17.70 10.47
CA GLN A 112 0.15 -16.38 10.70
C GLN A 112 -0.81 -15.21 10.45
N HIS A 113 -1.76 -15.34 9.53
CA HIS A 113 -2.83 -14.35 9.35
C HIS A 113 -3.79 -14.34 10.54
N THR A 114 -4.13 -15.51 11.11
CA THR A 114 -4.92 -15.60 12.35
C THR A 114 -4.24 -14.87 13.50
N VAL A 115 -2.93 -15.10 13.72
CA VAL A 115 -2.15 -14.36 14.71
C VAL A 115 -2.22 -12.85 14.49
N MET A 116 -2.17 -12.38 13.24
CA MET A 116 -2.31 -10.95 12.94
C MET A 116 -3.70 -10.39 13.28
N ASP A 117 -4.75 -11.18 13.06
CA ASP A 117 -6.12 -10.77 13.42
C ASP A 117 -6.30 -10.73 14.94
N GLU A 118 -5.70 -11.67 15.70
CA GLU A 118 -5.66 -11.63 17.16
C GLU A 118 -4.92 -10.38 17.67
N MET A 119 -3.76 -10.06 17.10
CA MET A 119 -3.03 -8.82 17.42
C MET A 119 -3.86 -7.56 17.14
N LEU A 120 -4.69 -7.56 16.09
CA LEU A 120 -5.59 -6.46 15.78
C LEU A 120 -6.71 -6.35 16.83
N ILE A 121 -7.27 -7.47 17.28
CA ILE A 121 -8.29 -7.51 18.36
C ILE A 121 -7.70 -6.92 19.63
N ASP A 122 -6.52 -7.39 20.05
CA ASP A 122 -5.85 -6.90 21.26
C ASP A 122 -5.56 -5.41 21.19
N HIS A 123 -5.06 -4.94 20.03
CA HIS A 123 -4.83 -3.53 19.80
C HIS A 123 -6.11 -2.70 19.90
N PHE A 124 -7.21 -3.18 19.30
CA PHE A 124 -8.51 -2.52 19.38
C PHE A 124 -9.03 -2.44 20.82
N MET A 125 -8.90 -3.52 21.57
CA MET A 125 -9.31 -3.55 22.99
C MET A 125 -8.48 -2.59 23.85
N LYS A 126 -7.17 -2.50 23.64
CA LYS A 126 -6.30 -1.52 24.30
C LYS A 126 -6.72 -0.09 23.98
N LEU A 127 -7.03 0.24 22.71
CA LEU A 127 -7.52 1.55 22.34
C LEU A 127 -8.89 1.87 22.96
N GLN A 128 -9.79 0.88 23.02
CA GLN A 128 -11.10 1.05 23.69
C GLN A 128 -10.99 1.32 25.19
N ALA A 129 -9.99 0.76 25.86
CA ALA A 129 -9.78 0.98 27.30
C ALA A 129 -9.44 2.43 27.62
N GLU A 130 -8.79 3.14 26.69
CA GLU A 130 -8.47 4.58 26.83
C GLU A 130 -9.64 5.50 26.47
N CYS A 131 -10.79 4.97 26.00
CA CYS A 131 -11.91 5.72 25.48
C CYS A 131 -13.07 5.81 26.49
N ASN A 132 -13.75 6.94 26.51
CA ASN A 132 -15.09 7.07 27.11
C ASN A 132 -16.15 6.35 26.23
N PRO A 133 -17.41 6.18 26.71
CA PRO A 133 -18.45 5.46 25.94
C PRO A 133 -18.74 6.03 24.56
N GLU A 134 -18.73 7.36 24.39
CA GLU A 134 -18.98 8.01 23.09
C GLU A 134 -17.82 7.81 22.12
N GLN A 135 -16.60 7.96 22.63
CA GLN A 135 -15.38 7.73 21.86
C GLN A 135 -15.27 6.26 21.38
N ARG A 136 -15.70 5.28 22.21
CA ARG A 136 -15.75 3.86 21.82
C ARG A 136 -16.65 3.63 20.61
N GLN A 137 -17.81 4.27 20.56
CA GLN A 137 -18.71 4.16 19.40
C GLN A 137 -18.09 4.79 18.14
N LYS A 138 -17.45 5.95 18.27
CA LYS A 138 -16.74 6.60 17.17
C LYS A 138 -15.58 5.71 16.68
N LEU A 139 -14.78 5.16 17.59
CA LEU A 139 -13.67 4.25 17.30
C LEU A 139 -14.14 3.03 16.50
N GLY A 140 -15.25 2.40 16.90
CA GLY A 140 -15.86 1.29 16.17
C GLY A 140 -16.22 1.65 14.72
N ARG A 141 -16.83 2.83 14.50
CA ARG A 141 -17.14 3.33 13.15
C ARG A 141 -15.88 3.57 12.30
N VAL A 142 -14.81 4.10 12.90
CA VAL A 142 -13.53 4.30 12.25
C VAL A 142 -12.95 2.97 11.78
N PHE A 143 -12.90 1.94 12.63
CA PHE A 143 -12.41 0.62 12.26
C PHE A 143 -13.24 -0.04 11.16
N GLN A 144 -14.58 0.07 11.22
CA GLN A 144 -15.46 -0.43 10.14
C GLN A 144 -15.18 0.25 8.79
N ARG A 145 -14.84 1.54 8.75
CA ARG A 145 -14.46 2.23 7.51
C ARG A 145 -13.18 1.63 6.92
N PHE A 146 -12.18 1.32 7.74
CA PHE A 146 -10.94 0.68 7.26
C PHE A 146 -11.16 -0.71 6.67
N THR A 147 -12.08 -1.50 7.22
CA THR A 147 -12.42 -2.82 6.65
C THR A 147 -13.20 -2.71 5.33
N LYS A 148 -14.07 -1.71 5.18
CA LYS A 148 -14.84 -1.49 3.94
C LYS A 148 -13.98 -0.99 2.78
N HIS A 149 -12.91 -0.21 3.03
CA HIS A 149 -12.02 0.30 1.99
C HIS A 149 -11.02 -0.72 1.44
N ARG A 150 -10.95 -1.92 2.00
CA ARG A 150 -10.22 -3.07 1.44
C ARG A 150 -10.94 -3.76 0.27
N LYS A 151 -11.93 -3.13 -0.36
CA LYS A 151 -12.38 -3.58 -1.68
C LYS A 151 -11.18 -3.46 -2.62
N GLY A 152 -10.66 -4.63 -3.05
CA GLY A 152 -9.56 -4.74 -4.00
C GLY A 152 -9.75 -3.86 -5.24
N PRO A 153 -8.74 -3.72 -6.11
CA PRO A 153 -8.77 -2.78 -7.21
C PRO A 153 -10.11 -2.89 -7.94
N ARG A 154 -10.80 -1.77 -8.02
CA ARG A 154 -12.12 -1.66 -8.65
C ARG A 154 -12.07 -2.29 -10.04
N ASN A 155 -12.68 -3.46 -10.19
CA ASN A 155 -12.76 -4.24 -11.44
C ASN A 155 -13.53 -3.50 -12.58
N GLY A 156 -13.86 -2.22 -12.41
CA GLY A 156 -14.47 -1.36 -13.41
C GLY A 156 -13.55 -1.06 -14.60
N SER A 157 -12.26 -0.87 -14.36
CA SER A 157 -11.28 -0.56 -15.41
C SER A 157 -11.01 -1.74 -16.36
N MET A 158 -11.09 -2.98 -15.88
CA MET A 158 -10.85 -4.17 -16.71
C MET A 158 -12.04 -4.49 -17.61
N LYS A 159 -13.28 -4.28 -17.15
CA LYS A 159 -14.48 -4.45 -17.98
C LYS A 159 -14.59 -3.41 -19.09
N GLU A 160 -14.21 -2.16 -18.84
CA GLU A 160 -14.19 -1.12 -19.85
C GLU A 160 -13.07 -1.33 -20.90
N ARG A 161 -11.87 -1.75 -20.47
CA ARG A 161 -10.78 -2.10 -21.37
C ARG A 161 -11.12 -3.30 -22.26
N ARG A 162 -11.81 -4.29 -21.72
CA ARG A 162 -12.29 -5.46 -22.49
C ARG A 162 -13.38 -5.08 -23.49
N LYS A 163 -14.31 -4.16 -23.13
CA LYS A 163 -15.32 -3.63 -24.06
C LYS A 163 -14.73 -2.77 -25.18
N LYS A 164 -13.67 -1.99 -24.89
CA LYS A 164 -12.98 -1.22 -25.94
C LYS A 164 -12.26 -2.12 -26.93
N ARG A 165 -11.55 -3.14 -26.45
CA ARG A 165 -10.83 -4.08 -27.32
C ARG A 165 -11.79 -4.87 -28.25
N PHE A 166 -12.97 -5.29 -27.75
CA PHE A 166 -13.99 -5.95 -28.57
C PHE A 166 -14.68 -5.03 -29.60
N LYS A 167 -14.59 -3.71 -29.42
CA LYS A 167 -15.16 -2.73 -30.35
C LYS A 167 -14.17 -2.31 -31.45
N GLU A 168 -12.89 -2.55 -31.25
CA GLU A 168 -11.81 -2.22 -32.21
C GLU A 168 -11.47 -3.41 -33.13
N GLU A 169 -11.96 -4.63 -32.81
CA GLU A 169 -11.73 -5.86 -33.59
C GLU A 169 -12.93 -6.30 -34.46
N ASN A 170 -14.05 -5.51 -34.49
CA ASN A 170 -15.21 -5.70 -35.36
C ASN A 170 -15.57 -4.38 -36.05
#